data_62e2332b209d73e62e903870c50c2e4d
#
_entry.id   62e2332b209d73e62e903870c50c2e4d
#
_cell.length_a   1.000
_cell.length_b   1.000
_cell.length_c   1.000
_cell.angle_alpha   90.00
_cell.angle_beta   90.00
_cell.angle_gamma   90.00
#
_symmetry.space_group_name_H-M   'P 1'
#
loop_
_entity.id
_entity.type
_entity.pdbx_description
1 polymer ?
#
loop_
_entity_poly.entity_id
_entity_poly.type
_entity_poly.pdbx_seq_one_letter_code
_entity_poly.pdbx_strand_id
1 'polypeptide(L)'
;LTERKHTVEQVDQGWLQSYLGGRGLATKIYSDEVDSSIDPLSEENKIVFATGPLVGTGCISAASCYVVSKSPSTGGIACAKTRGHFGAEIKFAGYDGMIIEGAADSPVILAIMEDKVMFKPALHLWGRGTIEAERVFKDELKDEWGARETYMASIGPAGEQQLPVSTLISDGFLSVGGAGLGAIMGSKNLKGIAVKGQHSVQVADGNRLIQAVTTMINKLNGSAITSELMPQWGTAFLVRLCNQKGMLPQNNFQSTSIKNIRNLDTDATASAFALRSRGCFACPIACLKKTDLKHPVFRGKGVAPTYMAIGSLGTNLGIKDLEAVGRANMLCAEMGLDPIATGGLFATIMDLIDKGVVSPEEFKLELKFGAADALVDGMELMSTKKGYARRMGAGGKAMAENFGAPELFMGVKGAPLASFDPRAIQGLGLHFATCNQGPHHAYGYTFIDELLNVHNNLDPWEIEGKPELVKEYQDVTAVMDSLGFCNWLLMGLKFTNFVPMTNAVLGTQYKAADLLEVGERIWNLERLFNGKAGFTGEDDRLPDRFTEEPLADGPAEGQISRVPEMLPKYYEFRGWTEEGVPRPETLQRLGLEGLA
;
A
#
# COMPACT_ATOMS: atom_id res chain seq x y z
N LEU A 1 22.76 -8.07 8.03
CA LEU A 1 23.32 -6.71 8.12
C LEU A 1 24.40 -6.61 9.20
N THR A 2 24.21 -7.25 10.33
CA THR A 2 25.16 -7.20 11.48
C THR A 2 26.58 -7.60 11.08
N GLU A 3 26.72 -8.71 10.34
CA GLU A 3 28.03 -9.20 9.87
C GLU A 3 28.42 -8.67 8.48
N ARG A 4 27.57 -7.90 7.81
CA ARG A 4 27.73 -7.43 6.41
C ARG A 4 28.06 -8.57 5.45
N LYS A 5 27.34 -9.68 5.59
CA LYS A 5 27.46 -10.88 4.76
C LYS A 5 26.18 -11.14 3.96
N HIS A 6 26.30 -11.87 2.87
CA HIS A 6 25.18 -12.39 2.12
C HIS A 6 25.40 -13.86 1.78
N THR A 7 24.31 -14.57 1.63
CA THR A 7 24.25 -15.94 1.11
C THR A 7 23.24 -15.98 -0.03
N VAL A 8 23.38 -16.91 -0.95
CA VAL A 8 22.43 -17.16 -2.03
C VAL A 8 21.83 -18.53 -1.81
N GLU A 9 20.52 -18.60 -1.74
CA GLU A 9 19.77 -19.83 -1.49
C GLU A 9 18.80 -20.10 -2.62
N GLN A 10 18.53 -21.38 -2.89
CA GLN A 10 17.50 -21.77 -3.85
C GLN A 10 16.16 -21.82 -3.14
N VAL A 11 15.14 -21.21 -3.78
CA VAL A 11 13.77 -21.27 -3.26
C VAL A 11 13.23 -22.69 -3.38
N ASP A 12 12.56 -23.17 -2.34
CA ASP A 12 11.89 -24.47 -2.34
C ASP A 12 10.82 -24.55 -3.46
N GLN A 13 10.86 -25.61 -4.25
CA GLN A 13 9.96 -25.79 -5.39
C GLN A 13 8.51 -26.00 -4.97
N GLY A 14 8.27 -26.63 -3.83
CA GLY A 14 6.94 -26.81 -3.25
C GLY A 14 6.33 -25.47 -2.83
N TRP A 15 7.16 -24.55 -2.31
CA TRP A 15 6.70 -23.20 -1.99
C TRP A 15 6.34 -22.42 -3.25
N LEU A 16 7.12 -22.54 -4.34
CA LEU A 16 6.77 -21.87 -5.60
C LEU A 16 5.46 -22.42 -6.20
N GLN A 17 5.19 -23.71 -6.06
CA GLN A 17 3.91 -24.29 -6.48
C GLN A 17 2.72 -23.82 -5.61
N SER A 18 2.93 -23.72 -4.29
CA SER A 18 1.87 -23.41 -3.32
C SER A 18 1.60 -21.92 -3.15
N TYR A 19 2.61 -21.05 -3.36
CA TYR A 19 2.56 -19.62 -3.07
C TYR A 19 2.94 -18.73 -4.26
N LEU A 20 3.36 -19.29 -5.40
CA LEU A 20 3.74 -18.64 -6.65
C LEU A 20 5.01 -17.78 -6.55
N GLY A 21 4.98 -16.70 -5.81
CA GLY A 21 6.02 -15.69 -5.65
C GLY A 21 5.50 -14.49 -4.88
N GLY A 22 6.12 -13.33 -5.05
CA GLY A 22 5.64 -12.05 -4.52
C GLY A 22 5.10 -12.11 -3.10
N ARG A 23 3.86 -11.65 -2.89
CA ARG A 23 3.20 -11.65 -1.59
C ARG A 23 3.16 -13.03 -0.95
N GLY A 24 2.77 -14.06 -1.70
CA GLY A 24 2.60 -15.40 -1.15
C GLY A 24 3.91 -16.00 -0.64
N LEU A 25 4.97 -15.95 -1.46
CA LEU A 25 6.28 -16.45 -1.08
C LEU A 25 6.89 -15.65 0.08
N ALA A 26 6.80 -14.32 0.03
CA ALA A 26 7.31 -13.47 1.11
C ALA A 26 6.58 -13.74 2.44
N THR A 27 5.24 -13.92 2.41
CA THR A 27 4.45 -14.27 3.58
C THR A 27 4.83 -15.64 4.12
N LYS A 28 5.04 -16.65 3.25
CA LYS A 28 5.43 -18.00 3.66
C LYS A 28 6.80 -17.99 4.35
N ILE A 29 7.80 -17.39 3.72
CA ILE A 29 9.15 -17.26 4.31
C ILE A 29 9.06 -16.54 5.66
N TYR A 30 8.37 -15.40 5.69
CA TYR A 30 8.26 -14.60 6.91
C TYR A 30 7.57 -15.35 8.06
N SER A 31 6.46 -16.04 7.77
CA SER A 31 5.69 -16.78 8.78
C SER A 31 6.43 -18.02 9.33
N ASP A 32 7.34 -18.61 8.54
CA ASP A 32 8.14 -19.75 8.97
C ASP A 32 9.35 -19.34 9.82
N GLU A 33 9.93 -18.16 9.52
CA GLU A 33 11.22 -17.75 10.05
C GLU A 33 11.13 -16.73 11.19
N VAL A 34 9.94 -16.13 11.42
CA VAL A 34 9.79 -15.05 12.39
C VAL A 34 8.69 -15.37 13.41
N ASP A 35 9.06 -15.33 14.69
CA ASP A 35 8.09 -15.42 15.78
C ASP A 35 7.18 -14.19 15.80
N SER A 36 5.87 -14.42 15.79
CA SER A 36 4.87 -13.35 15.77
C SER A 36 4.86 -12.48 17.04
N SER A 37 5.49 -12.91 18.13
CA SER A 37 5.58 -12.17 19.39
C SER A 37 6.69 -11.13 19.45
N ILE A 38 7.64 -11.12 18.49
CA ILE A 38 8.79 -10.20 18.52
C ILE A 38 8.38 -8.73 18.45
N ASP A 39 9.21 -7.84 18.99
CA ASP A 39 9.09 -6.41 18.73
C ASP A 39 9.39 -6.13 17.25
N PRO A 40 8.49 -5.46 16.50
CA PRO A 40 8.70 -5.16 15.09
C PRO A 40 9.94 -4.30 14.79
N LEU A 41 10.49 -3.57 15.74
CA LEU A 41 11.71 -2.77 15.58
C LEU A 41 12.98 -3.46 16.12
N SER A 42 12.86 -4.69 16.64
CA SER A 42 14.03 -5.46 17.11
C SER A 42 14.91 -5.94 15.94
N GLU A 43 16.15 -6.32 16.25
CA GLU A 43 17.07 -6.93 15.29
C GLU A 43 16.58 -8.28 14.79
N GLU A 44 15.79 -9.01 15.60
CA GLU A 44 15.21 -10.32 15.29
C GLU A 44 14.16 -10.25 14.17
N ASN A 45 13.53 -9.08 14.01
CA ASN A 45 12.61 -8.90 12.92
C ASN A 45 13.32 -8.97 11.56
N LYS A 46 12.68 -9.56 10.58
CA LYS A 46 13.18 -9.67 9.20
C LYS A 46 12.35 -8.79 8.26
N ILE A 47 12.94 -8.46 7.11
CA ILE A 47 12.22 -7.85 5.99
C ILE A 47 12.41 -8.77 4.80
N VAL A 48 11.32 -9.30 4.26
CA VAL A 48 11.33 -10.18 3.09
C VAL A 48 10.84 -9.42 1.88
N PHE A 49 11.70 -9.27 0.88
CA PHE A 49 11.36 -8.77 -0.46
C PHE A 49 11.19 -9.97 -1.38
N ALA A 50 10.09 -10.07 -2.12
CA ALA A 50 9.92 -11.09 -3.13
C ALA A 50 9.21 -10.55 -4.37
N THR A 51 9.69 -10.94 -5.55
CA THR A 51 9.09 -10.63 -6.84
C THR A 51 8.15 -11.75 -7.29
N GLY A 52 7.13 -11.41 -8.06
CA GLY A 52 6.32 -12.43 -8.72
C GLY A 52 7.05 -13.09 -9.91
N PRO A 53 6.68 -14.30 -10.29
CA PRO A 53 7.33 -15.02 -11.39
C PRO A 53 7.16 -14.35 -12.77
N LEU A 54 6.17 -13.47 -12.93
CA LEU A 54 5.91 -12.77 -14.18
C LEU A 54 6.67 -11.43 -14.29
N VAL A 55 7.29 -10.98 -13.21
CA VAL A 55 8.06 -9.72 -13.18
C VAL A 55 9.28 -9.86 -14.09
N GLY A 56 9.52 -8.84 -14.93
CA GLY A 56 10.64 -8.81 -15.85
C GLY A 56 10.47 -9.63 -17.16
N THR A 57 9.33 -10.33 -17.35
CA THR A 57 9.09 -11.21 -18.52
C THR A 57 8.46 -10.52 -19.72
N GLY A 58 8.06 -9.27 -19.62
CA GLY A 58 7.25 -8.59 -20.64
C GLY A 58 5.73 -8.76 -20.47
N CYS A 59 5.28 -9.47 -19.44
CA CYS A 59 3.88 -9.43 -19.01
C CYS A 59 3.48 -8.00 -18.65
N ILE A 60 2.32 -7.55 -19.17
CA ILE A 60 1.89 -6.17 -18.95
C ILE A 60 1.69 -5.87 -17.47
N SER A 61 2.24 -4.74 -17.02
CA SER A 61 2.13 -4.25 -15.64
C SER A 61 2.56 -5.26 -14.55
N ALA A 62 3.38 -6.26 -14.89
CA ALA A 62 4.03 -7.16 -13.94
C ALA A 62 5.37 -6.56 -13.51
N ALA A 63 5.35 -5.70 -12.50
CA ALA A 63 6.50 -4.90 -12.09
C ALA A 63 6.71 -4.86 -10.57
N SER A 64 5.82 -5.51 -9.80
CA SER A 64 5.80 -5.34 -8.34
C SER A 64 6.75 -6.30 -7.64
N CYS A 65 7.51 -5.78 -6.68
CA CYS A 65 8.15 -6.57 -5.63
C CYS A 65 7.37 -6.33 -4.32
N TYR A 66 7.10 -7.39 -3.59
CA TYR A 66 6.39 -7.33 -2.30
C TYR A 66 7.37 -7.32 -1.14
N VAL A 67 7.00 -6.59 -0.11
CA VAL A 67 7.78 -6.43 1.12
C VAL A 67 6.92 -6.89 2.28
N VAL A 68 7.35 -7.93 2.99
CA VAL A 68 6.64 -8.50 4.14
C VAL A 68 7.50 -8.40 5.38
N SER A 69 6.87 -8.01 6.49
CA SER A 69 7.48 -7.90 7.81
C SER A 69 6.39 -7.82 8.89
N LYS A 70 6.73 -7.70 10.16
CA LYS A 70 5.79 -7.34 11.23
C LYS A 70 5.65 -5.82 11.32
N SER A 71 4.42 -5.33 11.31
CA SER A 71 4.12 -3.89 11.31
C SER A 71 4.34 -3.24 12.68
N PRO A 72 5.14 -2.17 12.79
CA PRO A 72 5.19 -1.37 14.01
C PRO A 72 3.94 -0.50 14.24
N SER A 73 3.09 -0.34 13.21
CA SER A 73 1.82 0.40 13.31
C SER A 73 0.69 -0.47 13.87
N THR A 74 0.62 -1.75 13.43
CA THR A 74 -0.48 -2.64 13.79
C THR A 74 -0.08 -3.73 14.78
N GLY A 75 1.18 -4.17 14.79
CA GLY A 75 1.63 -5.36 15.52
C GLY A 75 1.37 -6.68 14.78
N GLY A 76 0.62 -6.65 13.68
CA GLY A 76 0.35 -7.80 12.83
C GLY A 76 1.27 -7.88 11.61
N ILE A 77 0.92 -8.75 10.65
CA ILE A 77 1.64 -8.86 9.39
C ILE A 77 1.51 -7.59 8.56
N ALA A 78 2.63 -7.09 8.07
CA ALA A 78 2.69 -6.02 7.08
C ALA A 78 3.00 -6.63 5.72
N CYS A 79 2.24 -6.26 4.72
CA CYS A 79 2.54 -6.55 3.33
C CYS A 79 2.38 -5.28 2.51
N ALA A 80 3.38 -4.91 1.74
CA ALA A 80 3.33 -3.74 0.89
C ALA A 80 4.04 -4.01 -0.43
N LYS A 81 3.80 -3.17 -1.45
CA LYS A 81 4.38 -3.42 -2.77
C LYS A 81 5.14 -2.23 -3.32
N THR A 82 6.33 -2.48 -3.86
CA THR A 82 7.00 -1.52 -4.73
C THR A 82 6.27 -1.42 -6.07
N ARG A 83 6.47 -0.31 -6.74
CA ARG A 83 6.02 -0.09 -8.12
C ARG A 83 7.20 0.46 -8.92
N GLY A 84 7.00 0.80 -10.19
CA GLY A 84 8.07 1.35 -11.01
C GLY A 84 8.92 0.26 -11.68
N HIS A 85 10.22 0.28 -11.47
CA HIS A 85 11.18 -0.63 -12.13
C HIS A 85 11.97 -1.48 -11.14
N PHE A 86 12.00 -1.11 -9.86
CA PHE A 86 12.79 -1.77 -8.82
C PHE A 86 12.59 -3.29 -8.77
N GLY A 87 11.33 -3.77 -8.85
CA GLY A 87 11.04 -5.21 -8.86
C GLY A 87 11.60 -5.93 -10.10
N ALA A 88 11.54 -5.30 -11.28
CA ALA A 88 12.09 -5.87 -12.50
C ALA A 88 13.62 -5.96 -12.43
N GLU A 89 14.28 -4.95 -11.85
CA GLU A 89 15.75 -4.97 -11.69
C GLU A 89 16.24 -6.07 -10.74
N ILE A 90 15.47 -6.43 -9.69
CA ILE A 90 15.77 -7.61 -8.85
C ILE A 90 15.82 -8.88 -9.72
N LYS A 91 14.83 -9.07 -10.60
CA LYS A 91 14.81 -10.21 -11.54
C LYS A 91 15.96 -10.16 -12.53
N PHE A 92 16.27 -8.98 -13.05
CA PHE A 92 17.39 -8.79 -13.97
C PHE A 92 18.75 -8.93 -13.28
N ALA A 93 18.84 -8.75 -11.97
CA ALA A 93 20.01 -9.08 -11.17
C ALA A 93 20.15 -10.59 -10.89
N GLY A 94 19.15 -11.41 -11.28
CA GLY A 94 19.18 -12.87 -11.12
C GLY A 94 18.54 -13.38 -9.83
N TYR A 95 17.81 -12.54 -9.11
CA TYR A 95 17.17 -12.91 -7.83
C TYR A 95 15.65 -12.87 -7.91
N ASP A 96 14.99 -13.78 -7.16
CA ASP A 96 13.55 -13.75 -6.94
C ASP A 96 13.15 -12.87 -5.75
N GLY A 97 14.06 -12.62 -4.84
CA GLY A 97 13.84 -11.81 -3.66
C GLY A 97 15.07 -11.66 -2.79
N MET A 98 14.89 -11.13 -1.60
CA MET A 98 15.93 -11.01 -0.57
C MET A 98 15.32 -11.01 0.82
N ILE A 99 16.03 -11.60 1.78
CA ILE A 99 15.70 -11.59 3.20
C ILE A 99 16.74 -10.71 3.90
N ILE A 100 16.28 -9.69 4.60
CA ILE A 100 17.13 -8.77 5.37
C ILE A 100 17.03 -9.11 6.85
N GLU A 101 18.15 -9.46 7.45
CA GLU A 101 18.29 -9.88 8.84
C GLU A 101 19.28 -9.00 9.60
N GLY A 102 19.13 -8.98 10.93
CA GLY A 102 19.99 -8.22 11.84
C GLY A 102 19.90 -6.72 11.65
N ALA A 103 20.84 -5.97 12.21
CA ALA A 103 20.98 -4.53 12.08
C ALA A 103 22.44 -4.15 11.85
N ALA A 104 22.71 -3.18 10.98
CA ALA A 104 24.05 -2.65 10.79
C ALA A 104 24.45 -1.73 11.97
N ASP A 105 25.72 -1.70 12.32
CA ASP A 105 26.29 -0.82 13.35
C ASP A 105 26.23 0.67 12.98
N SER A 106 26.19 0.96 11.69
CA SER A 106 26.11 2.31 11.11
C SER A 106 25.31 2.28 9.81
N PRO A 107 24.77 3.44 9.35
CA PRO A 107 23.95 3.51 8.16
C PRO A 107 24.62 2.92 6.91
N VAL A 108 23.88 2.02 6.23
CA VAL A 108 24.32 1.35 5.00
C VAL A 108 23.26 1.42 3.90
N ILE A 109 23.71 1.30 2.66
CA ILE A 109 22.91 0.95 1.49
C ILE A 109 23.36 -0.42 1.01
N LEU A 110 22.39 -1.32 0.76
CA LEU A 110 22.62 -2.57 0.08
C LEU A 110 22.61 -2.30 -1.43
N ALA A 111 23.74 -2.50 -2.10
CA ALA A 111 23.88 -2.31 -3.53
C ALA A 111 24.09 -3.65 -4.22
N ILE A 112 23.18 -4.00 -5.14
CA ILE A 112 23.14 -5.29 -5.85
C ILE A 112 23.33 -5.03 -7.33
N MET A 113 24.40 -5.60 -7.89
CA MET A 113 24.67 -5.58 -9.32
C MET A 113 25.00 -7.00 -9.76
N GLU A 114 24.02 -7.69 -10.33
CA GLU A 114 24.12 -9.12 -10.66
C GLU A 114 24.52 -9.95 -9.44
N ASP A 115 25.58 -10.73 -9.53
CA ASP A 115 26.11 -11.56 -8.44
C ASP A 115 26.87 -10.77 -7.34
N LYS A 116 27.10 -9.47 -7.56
CA LYS A 116 27.80 -8.62 -6.60
C LYS A 116 26.84 -7.95 -5.64
N VAL A 117 26.94 -8.30 -4.37
CA VAL A 117 26.21 -7.69 -3.26
C VAL A 117 27.18 -6.91 -2.39
N MET A 118 26.97 -5.62 -2.25
CA MET A 118 27.86 -4.70 -1.55
C MET A 118 27.12 -3.93 -0.46
N PHE A 119 27.77 -3.78 0.70
CA PHE A 119 27.29 -2.95 1.80
C PHE A 119 28.04 -1.61 1.76
N LYS A 120 27.42 -0.59 1.17
CA LYS A 120 28.02 0.73 0.99
C LYS A 120 27.72 1.62 2.22
N PRO A 121 28.72 2.29 2.83
CA PRO A 121 28.47 3.24 3.91
C PRO A 121 27.55 4.37 3.47
N ALA A 122 26.54 4.70 4.29
CA ALA A 122 25.50 5.68 3.94
C ALA A 122 25.29 6.78 5.00
N LEU A 123 26.24 6.97 5.93
CA LEU A 123 26.11 8.00 6.98
C LEU A 123 25.94 9.41 6.39
N HIS A 124 26.60 9.73 5.29
CA HIS A 124 26.51 11.02 4.59
C HIS A 124 25.14 11.25 3.90
N LEU A 125 24.34 10.19 3.74
CA LEU A 125 22.98 10.23 3.20
C LEU A 125 21.90 10.23 4.31
N TRP A 126 22.31 9.95 5.56
CA TRP A 126 21.39 9.94 6.70
C TRP A 126 20.93 11.36 7.02
N GLY A 127 19.62 11.54 7.19
CA GLY A 127 18.97 12.84 7.33
C GLY A 127 18.53 13.48 6.01
N ARG A 128 18.99 12.94 4.86
CA ARG A 128 18.53 13.43 3.55
C ARG A 128 17.21 12.81 3.15
N GLY A 129 16.37 13.59 2.46
CA GLY A 129 15.15 13.08 1.82
C GLY A 129 15.47 12.00 0.77
N THR A 130 14.49 11.13 0.49
CA THR A 130 14.66 9.98 -0.40
C THR A 130 15.14 10.36 -1.80
N ILE A 131 14.57 11.42 -2.38
CA ILE A 131 14.89 11.90 -3.74
C ILE A 131 16.35 12.37 -3.82
N GLU A 132 16.80 13.13 -2.82
CA GLU A 132 18.18 13.61 -2.77
C GLU A 132 19.16 12.47 -2.51
N ALA A 133 18.84 11.59 -1.55
CA ALA A 133 19.67 10.43 -1.23
C ALA A 133 19.86 9.51 -2.43
N GLU A 134 18.77 9.20 -3.15
CA GLU A 134 18.84 8.40 -4.37
C GLU A 134 19.69 9.06 -5.45
N ARG A 135 19.52 10.36 -5.67
CA ARG A 135 20.31 11.11 -6.66
C ARG A 135 21.81 11.07 -6.33
N VAL A 136 22.18 11.38 -5.08
CA VAL A 136 23.58 11.39 -4.65
C VAL A 136 24.19 9.99 -4.78
N PHE A 137 23.48 8.96 -4.30
CA PHE A 137 23.98 7.60 -4.37
C PHE A 137 24.14 7.07 -5.81
N LYS A 138 23.22 7.41 -6.70
CA LYS A 138 23.34 7.09 -8.14
C LYS A 138 24.54 7.77 -8.79
N ASP A 139 24.81 9.01 -8.42
CA ASP A 139 25.99 9.73 -8.92
C ASP A 139 27.31 9.06 -8.43
N GLU A 140 27.35 8.57 -7.19
CA GLU A 140 28.50 7.82 -6.63
C GLU A 140 28.71 6.47 -7.33
N LEU A 141 27.63 5.79 -7.72
CA LEU A 141 27.74 4.50 -8.42
C LEU A 141 28.04 4.62 -9.91
N LYS A 142 27.95 5.80 -10.49
CA LYS A 142 28.04 6.03 -11.92
C LYS A 142 29.34 5.49 -12.54
N ASP A 143 30.46 5.66 -11.85
CA ASP A 143 31.76 5.21 -12.31
C ASP A 143 31.94 3.68 -12.20
N GLU A 144 31.33 3.05 -11.17
CA GLU A 144 31.37 1.61 -10.97
C GLU A 144 30.37 0.86 -11.86
N TRP A 145 29.15 1.42 -12.00
CA TRP A 145 28.01 0.75 -12.61
C TRP A 145 27.71 1.23 -14.03
N GLY A 146 28.43 2.25 -14.51
CA GLY A 146 28.22 2.86 -15.83
C GLY A 146 26.93 3.69 -15.91
N ALA A 147 26.66 4.24 -17.09
CA ALA A 147 25.58 5.19 -17.33
C ALA A 147 24.15 4.59 -17.34
N ARG A 148 24.00 3.28 -17.13
CA ARG A 148 22.67 2.64 -17.12
C ARG A 148 21.91 3.01 -15.86
N GLU A 149 20.59 3.20 -15.98
CA GLU A 149 19.74 3.54 -14.83
C GLU A 149 19.84 2.48 -13.73
N THR A 150 20.01 2.91 -12.50
CA THR A 150 19.93 2.14 -11.27
C THR A 150 18.60 2.46 -10.60
N TYR A 151 17.93 1.48 -10.03
CA TYR A 151 16.67 1.69 -9.32
C TYR A 151 16.84 1.41 -7.84
N MET A 152 16.15 2.19 -7.01
CA MET A 152 16.36 2.17 -5.57
C MET A 152 15.04 2.19 -4.81
N ALA A 153 14.99 1.44 -3.70
CA ALA A 153 14.00 1.61 -2.65
C ALA A 153 14.73 2.13 -1.40
N SER A 154 14.26 3.24 -0.83
CA SER A 154 14.95 3.90 0.30
C SER A 154 13.98 4.47 1.32
N ILE A 155 14.50 4.77 2.51
CA ILE A 155 13.79 5.50 3.56
C ILE A 155 14.22 6.96 3.60
N GLY A 156 13.28 7.83 3.98
CA GLY A 156 13.54 9.21 4.32
C GLY A 156 13.76 9.41 5.82
N PRO A 157 13.88 10.67 6.27
CA PRO A 157 14.07 11.03 7.68
C PRO A 157 13.02 10.42 8.64
N ALA A 158 11.80 10.21 8.18
CA ALA A 158 10.74 9.58 8.98
C ALA A 158 11.07 8.12 9.32
N GLY A 159 11.57 7.35 8.35
CA GLY A 159 12.02 5.97 8.57
C GLY A 159 13.27 5.92 9.47
N GLU A 160 14.24 6.80 9.24
CA GLU A 160 15.44 6.92 10.07
C GLU A 160 15.14 7.20 11.55
N GLN A 161 14.02 7.89 11.82
CA GLN A 161 13.51 8.14 13.17
C GLN A 161 12.57 7.06 13.67
N GLN A 162 12.38 6.00 12.91
CA GLN A 162 11.54 4.85 13.24
C GLN A 162 10.07 5.23 13.50
N LEU A 163 9.54 6.23 12.78
CA LEU A 163 8.15 6.63 12.93
C LEU A 163 7.21 5.57 12.30
N PRO A 164 6.18 5.08 13.01
CA PRO A 164 5.22 4.10 12.50
C PRO A 164 4.46 4.54 11.24
N VAL A 165 4.34 5.84 10.98
CA VAL A 165 3.73 6.41 9.77
C VAL A 165 4.68 6.42 8.56
N SER A 166 5.92 5.93 8.72
CA SER A 166 6.93 5.94 7.67
C SER A 166 6.78 4.78 6.69
N THR A 167 7.26 4.99 5.48
CA THR A 167 7.25 4.01 4.39
C THR A 167 8.57 4.00 3.63
N LEU A 168 8.75 2.98 2.79
CA LEU A 168 9.76 2.98 1.75
C LEU A 168 9.27 3.78 0.54
N ILE A 169 10.20 4.43 -0.14
CA ILE A 169 9.96 5.08 -1.42
C ILE A 169 10.79 4.37 -2.49
N SER A 170 10.14 3.86 -3.53
CA SER A 170 10.80 3.26 -4.69
C SER A 170 10.84 4.23 -5.86
N ASP A 171 11.92 4.18 -6.65
CA ASP A 171 12.14 4.97 -7.86
C ASP A 171 11.94 6.49 -7.63
N GLY A 172 12.29 6.97 -6.45
CA GLY A 172 12.30 8.37 -6.03
C GLY A 172 10.93 8.98 -5.66
N PHE A 173 9.80 8.34 -6.00
CA PHE A 173 8.48 8.99 -5.84
C PHE A 173 7.37 8.05 -5.39
N LEU A 174 7.56 6.73 -5.45
CA LEU A 174 6.49 5.77 -5.28
C LEU A 174 6.49 5.24 -3.85
N SER A 175 5.52 5.67 -3.06
CA SER A 175 5.25 5.05 -1.75
C SER A 175 4.99 3.55 -1.94
N VAL A 176 5.68 2.75 -1.15
CA VAL A 176 5.55 1.29 -1.16
C VAL A 176 4.26 0.86 -0.45
N GLY A 177 3.74 1.70 0.43
CA GLY A 177 2.53 1.48 1.22
C GLY A 177 2.77 1.71 2.70
N GLY A 178 1.71 1.68 3.48
CA GLY A 178 1.74 1.95 4.92
C GLY A 178 2.44 0.88 5.77
N ALA A 179 1.89 0.63 6.95
CA ALA A 179 2.34 -0.39 7.90
C ALA A 179 3.71 -0.17 8.57
N GLY A 180 4.33 1.02 8.42
CA GLY A 180 5.55 1.38 9.12
C GLY A 180 6.84 0.68 8.65
N LEU A 181 6.85 0.13 7.44
CA LEU A 181 8.02 -0.57 6.89
C LEU A 181 9.29 0.30 6.85
N GLY A 182 9.14 1.63 6.69
CA GLY A 182 10.26 2.57 6.76
C GLY A 182 10.94 2.56 8.13
N ALA A 183 10.16 2.44 9.21
CA ALA A 183 10.69 2.37 10.56
C ALA A 183 11.52 1.10 10.80
N ILE A 184 11.12 -0.02 10.20
CA ILE A 184 11.86 -1.29 10.30
C ILE A 184 13.21 -1.19 9.59
N MET A 185 13.26 -0.58 8.39
CA MET A 185 14.56 -0.31 7.74
C MET A 185 15.42 0.64 8.58
N GLY A 186 14.80 1.66 9.18
CA GLY A 186 15.48 2.60 10.08
C GLY A 186 16.07 1.94 11.32
N SER A 187 15.34 1.00 11.97
CA SER A 187 15.84 0.25 13.12
C SER A 187 17.05 -0.64 12.78
N LYS A 188 17.16 -1.04 11.51
CA LYS A 188 18.28 -1.82 10.98
C LYS A 188 19.44 -0.98 10.42
N ASN A 189 19.39 0.34 10.55
CA ASN A 189 20.32 1.27 9.89
C ASN A 189 20.45 1.04 8.37
N LEU A 190 19.40 0.57 7.72
CA LEU A 190 19.35 0.36 6.27
C LEU A 190 18.70 1.55 5.57
N LYS A 191 19.54 2.43 4.99
CA LYS A 191 19.07 3.64 4.27
C LYS A 191 18.33 3.31 2.99
N GLY A 192 18.72 2.24 2.30
CA GLY A 192 18.10 1.84 1.06
C GLY A 192 18.72 0.60 0.43
N ILE A 193 18.08 0.15 -0.64
CA ILE A 193 18.51 -0.96 -1.48
C ILE A 193 18.56 -0.45 -2.91
N ALA A 194 19.72 -0.50 -3.55
CA ALA A 194 19.92 -0.14 -4.95
C ALA A 194 20.18 -1.39 -5.77
N VAL A 195 19.49 -1.53 -6.89
CA VAL A 195 19.57 -2.72 -7.74
C VAL A 195 19.79 -2.33 -9.19
N LYS A 196 20.63 -3.11 -9.87
CA LYS A 196 20.85 -3.07 -11.31
C LYS A 196 21.11 -4.47 -11.82
N GLY A 197 20.38 -4.89 -12.84
CA GLY A 197 20.52 -6.20 -13.47
C GLY A 197 20.62 -6.14 -14.99
N GLN A 198 21.12 -7.22 -15.60
CA GLN A 198 21.27 -7.34 -17.05
C GLN A 198 20.79 -8.71 -17.57
N HIS A 199 20.41 -9.63 -16.68
CA HIS A 199 19.91 -10.94 -17.09
C HIS A 199 18.51 -10.85 -17.69
N SER A 200 18.16 -11.79 -18.55
CA SER A 200 16.80 -11.98 -19.03
C SER A 200 16.05 -12.97 -18.15
N VAL A 201 14.75 -12.74 -17.98
CA VAL A 201 13.87 -13.68 -17.28
C VAL A 201 13.37 -14.74 -18.28
N GLN A 202 13.49 -16.01 -17.92
CA GLN A 202 13.07 -17.13 -18.77
C GLN A 202 11.54 -17.21 -18.86
N VAL A 203 11.04 -17.55 -20.04
CA VAL A 203 9.62 -17.75 -20.35
C VAL A 203 9.45 -19.10 -21.01
N ALA A 204 8.55 -19.94 -20.49
CA ALA A 204 8.37 -21.30 -21.00
C ALA A 204 7.82 -21.34 -22.44
N ASP A 205 6.87 -20.45 -22.78
CA ASP A 205 6.28 -20.34 -24.12
C ASP A 205 6.09 -18.85 -24.52
N GLY A 206 7.09 -18.32 -25.21
CA GLY A 206 7.09 -16.92 -25.66
C GLY A 206 6.00 -16.60 -26.67
N ASN A 207 5.61 -17.55 -27.54
CA ASN A 207 4.56 -17.33 -28.53
C ASN A 207 3.19 -17.22 -27.87
N ARG A 208 2.87 -18.10 -26.93
CA ARG A 208 1.65 -18.00 -26.13
C ARG A 208 1.62 -16.73 -25.29
N LEU A 209 2.76 -16.32 -24.73
CA LEU A 209 2.86 -15.07 -23.98
C LEU A 209 2.51 -13.86 -24.84
N ILE A 210 3.09 -13.75 -26.05
CA ILE A 210 2.80 -12.65 -26.99
C ILE A 210 1.31 -12.60 -27.34
N GLN A 211 0.67 -13.75 -27.60
CA GLN A 211 -0.77 -13.82 -27.89
C GLN A 211 -1.62 -13.37 -26.70
N ALA A 212 -1.29 -13.83 -25.47
CA ALA A 212 -1.99 -13.45 -24.26
C ALA A 212 -1.85 -11.95 -23.98
N VAL A 213 -0.64 -11.40 -24.06
CA VAL A 213 -0.35 -9.96 -23.88
C VAL A 213 -1.11 -9.12 -24.90
N THR A 214 -1.09 -9.48 -26.18
CA THR A 214 -1.81 -8.78 -27.23
C THR A 214 -3.31 -8.75 -26.96
N THR A 215 -3.89 -9.89 -26.54
CA THR A 215 -5.31 -9.99 -26.17
C THR A 215 -5.65 -9.05 -25.01
N MET A 216 -4.80 -8.99 -23.99
CA MET A 216 -5.04 -8.12 -22.84
C MET A 216 -4.90 -6.64 -23.18
N ILE A 217 -3.90 -6.26 -23.99
CA ILE A 217 -3.75 -4.88 -24.47
C ILE A 217 -5.01 -4.42 -25.23
N ASN A 218 -5.55 -5.27 -26.11
CA ASN A 218 -6.77 -4.94 -26.85
C ASN A 218 -7.97 -4.74 -25.91
N LYS A 219 -8.10 -5.55 -24.86
CA LYS A 219 -9.16 -5.36 -23.86
C LYS A 219 -8.98 -4.08 -23.04
N LEU A 220 -7.75 -3.76 -22.61
CA LEU A 220 -7.46 -2.53 -21.89
C LEU A 220 -7.76 -1.29 -22.74
N ASN A 221 -7.45 -1.34 -24.04
CA ASN A 221 -7.79 -0.28 -25.00
C ASN A 221 -9.30 -0.11 -25.23
N GLY A 222 -10.08 -1.16 -24.99
CA GLY A 222 -11.54 -1.12 -25.05
C GLY A 222 -12.24 -0.57 -23.80
N SER A 223 -11.52 -0.31 -22.71
CA SER A 223 -12.06 0.29 -21.49
C SER A 223 -11.64 1.75 -21.36
N ALA A 224 -12.60 2.68 -21.35
CA ALA A 224 -12.32 4.11 -21.18
C ALA A 224 -11.54 4.42 -19.88
N ILE A 225 -11.72 3.61 -18.82
CA ILE A 225 -10.98 3.79 -17.57
C ILE A 225 -9.48 3.59 -17.81
N THR A 226 -9.08 2.52 -18.50
CA THR A 226 -7.68 2.15 -18.69
C THR A 226 -7.03 2.80 -19.90
N SER A 227 -7.80 3.18 -20.92
CA SER A 227 -7.29 3.81 -22.16
C SER A 227 -7.33 5.34 -22.17
N GLU A 228 -8.19 5.96 -21.33
CA GLU A 228 -8.38 7.42 -21.33
C GLU A 228 -8.20 8.03 -19.94
N LEU A 229 -9.04 7.65 -18.97
CA LEU A 229 -9.08 8.32 -17.66
C LEU A 229 -7.78 8.15 -16.85
N MET A 230 -7.31 6.94 -16.71
CA MET A 230 -6.06 6.67 -15.96
C MET A 230 -4.81 7.22 -16.69
N PRO A 231 -4.64 7.07 -18.01
CA PRO A 231 -3.52 7.68 -18.73
C PRO A 231 -3.52 9.21 -18.65
N GLN A 232 -4.67 9.84 -18.56
CA GLN A 232 -4.80 11.30 -18.50
C GLN A 232 -4.66 11.84 -17.08
N TRP A 233 -5.35 11.26 -16.09
CA TRP A 233 -5.55 11.83 -14.76
C TRP A 233 -4.95 11.00 -13.62
N GLY A 234 -4.43 9.80 -13.90
CA GLY A 234 -4.16 8.83 -12.85
C GLY A 234 -5.45 8.49 -12.11
N THR A 235 -5.38 8.25 -10.80
CA THR A 235 -6.57 7.94 -10.00
C THR A 235 -7.35 9.17 -9.51
N ALA A 236 -6.89 10.39 -9.80
CA ALA A 236 -7.61 11.61 -9.42
C ALA A 236 -9.02 11.70 -10.05
N PHE A 237 -9.29 10.98 -11.15
CA PHE A 237 -10.65 10.91 -11.75
C PHE A 237 -11.70 10.35 -10.77
N LEU A 238 -11.30 9.57 -9.77
CA LEU A 238 -12.20 9.02 -8.76
C LEU A 238 -12.78 10.08 -7.81
N VAL A 239 -12.12 11.23 -7.65
CA VAL A 239 -12.53 12.28 -6.69
C VAL A 239 -13.97 12.71 -6.92
N ARG A 240 -14.31 13.06 -8.17
CA ARG A 240 -15.68 13.50 -8.51
C ARG A 240 -16.70 12.37 -8.33
N LEU A 241 -16.35 11.16 -8.77
CA LEU A 241 -17.23 9.98 -8.65
C LEU A 241 -17.52 9.63 -7.19
N CYS A 242 -16.48 9.56 -6.36
CA CYS A 242 -16.64 9.26 -4.93
C CYS A 242 -17.46 10.35 -4.21
N ASN A 243 -17.23 11.62 -4.56
CA ASN A 243 -18.04 12.71 -3.99
C ASN A 243 -19.52 12.61 -4.38
N GLN A 244 -19.82 12.26 -5.64
CA GLN A 244 -21.20 12.08 -6.15
C GLN A 244 -21.92 10.89 -5.50
N LYS A 245 -21.19 9.93 -4.94
CA LYS A 245 -21.74 8.75 -4.26
C LYS A 245 -21.68 8.84 -2.73
N GLY A 246 -21.18 9.97 -2.19
CA GLY A 246 -21.02 10.14 -0.75
C GLY A 246 -19.92 9.28 -0.12
N MET A 247 -18.91 8.87 -0.92
CA MET A 247 -17.82 8.00 -0.48
C MET A 247 -16.55 8.74 -0.09
N LEU A 248 -16.43 10.04 -0.44
CA LEU A 248 -15.22 10.82 -0.22
C LEU A 248 -15.23 11.44 1.19
N PRO A 249 -14.34 11.02 2.11
CA PRO A 249 -14.38 11.49 3.49
C PRO A 249 -13.99 12.96 3.63
N GLN A 250 -14.60 13.63 4.61
CA GLN A 250 -14.28 14.99 5.01
C GLN A 250 -14.17 15.08 6.53
N ASN A 251 -13.18 15.85 7.03
CA ASN A 251 -13.00 16.19 8.45
C ASN A 251 -13.00 14.93 9.36
N ASN A 252 -12.03 14.07 9.19
CA ASN A 252 -11.92 12.79 9.91
C ASN A 252 -13.21 11.93 9.80
N PHE A 253 -13.77 11.82 8.58
CA PHE A 253 -14.99 11.06 8.29
C PHE A 253 -16.26 11.59 9.01
N GLN A 254 -16.29 12.86 9.45
CA GLN A 254 -17.50 13.45 10.01
C GLN A 254 -18.59 13.66 8.95
N SER A 255 -18.21 13.91 7.69
CA SER A 255 -19.11 14.02 6.55
C SER A 255 -18.47 13.54 5.25
N THR A 256 -19.26 13.47 4.18
CA THR A 256 -18.82 13.03 2.84
C THR A 256 -19.27 13.98 1.72
N SER A 257 -20.03 15.02 2.04
CA SER A 257 -20.59 15.95 1.05
C SER A 257 -19.75 17.21 0.93
N ILE A 258 -19.07 17.36 -0.23
CA ILE A 258 -18.24 18.52 -0.55
C ILE A 258 -18.89 19.34 -1.65
N LYS A 259 -19.43 20.52 -1.32
CA LYS A 259 -20.21 21.37 -2.24
C LYS A 259 -19.39 21.88 -3.42
N ASN A 260 -18.11 22.20 -3.25
CA ASN A 260 -17.23 22.76 -4.29
C ASN A 260 -16.07 21.82 -4.63
N ILE A 261 -16.38 20.55 -4.97
CA ILE A 261 -15.37 19.53 -5.30
C ILE A 261 -14.49 19.90 -6.49
N ARG A 262 -14.94 20.83 -7.36
CA ARG A 262 -14.19 21.27 -8.54
C ARG A 262 -12.78 21.80 -8.24
N ASN A 263 -12.53 22.25 -7.01
CA ASN A 263 -11.20 22.71 -6.60
C ASN A 263 -10.21 21.55 -6.35
N LEU A 264 -10.69 20.31 -6.32
CA LEU A 264 -9.90 19.11 -5.98
C LEU A 264 -9.99 18.01 -7.03
N ASP A 265 -10.79 18.18 -8.07
CA ASP A 265 -11.02 17.16 -9.11
C ASP A 265 -10.04 17.26 -10.30
N THR A 266 -10.37 16.59 -11.39
CA THR A 266 -9.55 16.54 -12.61
C THR A 266 -9.33 17.92 -13.24
N ASP A 267 -10.32 18.82 -13.18
CA ASP A 267 -10.21 20.16 -13.78
C ASP A 267 -9.19 21.00 -12.97
N ALA A 268 -9.24 20.92 -11.64
CA ALA A 268 -8.25 21.54 -10.76
C ALA A 268 -6.87 20.90 -10.96
N THR A 269 -6.81 19.57 -11.08
CA THR A 269 -5.55 18.85 -11.32
C THR A 269 -4.89 19.28 -12.62
N ALA A 270 -5.65 19.47 -13.70
CA ALA A 270 -5.15 19.97 -14.98
C ALA A 270 -4.60 21.41 -14.89
N SER A 271 -5.24 22.23 -14.05
CA SER A 271 -4.86 23.64 -13.90
C SER A 271 -3.65 23.84 -12.99
N ALA A 272 -3.57 23.07 -11.89
CA ALA A 272 -2.51 23.20 -10.89
C ALA A 272 -1.19 22.52 -11.32
N PHE A 273 -1.26 21.44 -12.10
CA PHE A 273 -0.11 20.58 -12.37
C PHE A 273 0.20 20.44 -13.87
N ALA A 274 1.47 20.65 -14.24
CA ALA A 274 1.98 20.30 -15.57
C ALA A 274 2.26 18.79 -15.63
N LEU A 275 1.23 17.99 -15.95
CA LEU A 275 1.28 16.53 -15.85
C LEU A 275 2.08 15.90 -16.99
N ARG A 276 2.96 14.94 -16.63
CA ARG A 276 3.67 14.06 -17.57
C ARG A 276 3.46 12.61 -17.14
N SER A 277 2.84 11.82 -18.01
CA SER A 277 2.60 10.39 -17.73
C SER A 277 3.91 9.60 -17.66
N ARG A 278 4.00 8.68 -16.68
CA ARG A 278 5.06 7.69 -16.56
C ARG A 278 4.44 6.32 -16.27
N GLY A 279 4.89 5.29 -16.99
CA GLY A 279 4.55 3.89 -16.71
C GLY A 279 5.53 3.27 -15.73
N CYS A 280 5.08 2.25 -15.00
CA CYS A 280 5.93 1.24 -14.39
C CYS A 280 6.50 0.33 -15.50
N PHE A 281 7.39 -0.60 -15.15
CA PHE A 281 7.93 -1.58 -16.12
C PHE A 281 6.80 -2.30 -16.87
N ALA A 282 6.89 -2.37 -18.19
CA ALA A 282 5.92 -2.99 -19.11
C ALA A 282 4.44 -2.53 -18.93
N CYS A 283 4.19 -1.35 -18.35
CA CYS A 283 2.83 -0.87 -18.09
C CYS A 283 2.29 0.04 -19.20
N PRO A 284 1.23 -0.36 -19.93
CA PRO A 284 0.63 0.47 -20.97
C PRO A 284 -0.26 1.58 -20.42
N ILE A 285 -0.74 1.49 -19.16
CA ILE A 285 -1.70 2.44 -18.57
C ILE A 285 -1.02 3.77 -18.19
N ALA A 286 0.25 3.75 -17.75
CA ALA A 286 1.04 4.93 -17.40
C ALA A 286 0.30 5.93 -16.48
N CYS A 287 -0.35 5.42 -15.43
CA CYS A 287 -1.19 6.20 -14.51
C CYS A 287 -0.43 7.17 -13.59
N LEU A 288 0.89 7.02 -13.44
CA LEU A 288 1.71 7.92 -12.64
C LEU A 288 1.87 9.27 -13.34
N LYS A 289 1.70 10.37 -12.61
CA LYS A 289 1.75 11.75 -13.15
C LYS A 289 2.91 12.52 -12.52
N LYS A 290 4.04 12.59 -13.22
CA LYS A 290 5.13 13.51 -12.82
C LYS A 290 4.71 14.96 -13.03
N THR A 291 5.11 15.82 -12.12
CA THR A 291 4.78 17.24 -12.15
C THR A 291 5.89 18.12 -11.56
N ASP A 292 5.81 19.41 -11.88
CA ASP A 292 6.61 20.49 -11.30
C ASP A 292 5.63 21.56 -10.81
N LEU A 293 5.36 21.55 -9.50
CA LEU A 293 4.46 22.50 -8.85
C LEU A 293 5.19 23.82 -8.62
N LYS A 294 4.69 24.91 -9.25
CA LYS A 294 5.32 26.24 -9.27
C LYS A 294 4.61 27.29 -8.42
N HIS A 295 3.82 26.85 -7.46
CA HIS A 295 3.15 27.77 -6.53
C HIS A 295 4.19 28.59 -5.72
N PRO A 296 3.96 29.87 -5.39
CA PRO A 296 4.92 30.69 -4.64
C PRO A 296 5.32 30.09 -3.29
N VAL A 297 4.37 29.49 -2.57
CA VAL A 297 4.56 28.85 -1.26
C VAL A 297 4.74 27.33 -1.41
N PHE A 298 3.77 26.67 -2.07
CA PHE A 298 3.74 25.21 -2.21
C PHE A 298 4.47 24.74 -3.48
N ARG A 299 5.78 24.88 -3.56
CA ARG A 299 6.57 24.49 -4.73
C ARG A 299 7.30 23.16 -4.52
N GLY A 300 7.52 22.42 -5.61
CA GLY A 300 8.28 21.17 -5.57
C GLY A 300 8.17 20.38 -6.87
N LYS A 301 9.06 19.38 -7.00
CA LYS A 301 9.03 18.40 -8.10
C LYS A 301 8.72 17.03 -7.54
N GLY A 302 7.83 16.29 -8.21
CA GLY A 302 7.44 14.98 -7.75
C GLY A 302 6.34 14.36 -8.60
N VAL A 303 5.37 13.76 -7.94
CA VAL A 303 4.15 13.24 -8.57
C VAL A 303 2.93 14.01 -8.09
N ALA A 304 2.00 14.25 -9.00
CA ALA A 304 0.71 14.83 -8.66
C ALA A 304 -0.05 13.90 -7.69
N PRO A 305 -0.87 14.45 -6.79
CA PRO A 305 -1.57 13.64 -5.80
C PRO A 305 -2.55 12.66 -6.47
N THR A 306 -2.55 11.43 -5.97
CA THR A 306 -3.53 10.40 -6.34
C THR A 306 -4.86 10.65 -5.63
N TYR A 307 -5.91 9.91 -5.98
CA TYR A 307 -7.17 9.92 -5.23
C TYR A 307 -6.95 9.75 -3.72
N MET A 308 -6.12 8.76 -3.32
CA MET A 308 -5.82 8.53 -1.90
C MET A 308 -5.15 9.73 -1.23
N ALA A 309 -4.19 10.37 -1.90
CA ALA A 309 -3.53 11.56 -1.35
C ALA A 309 -4.49 12.76 -1.27
N ILE A 310 -5.36 12.97 -2.29
CA ILE A 310 -6.37 14.02 -2.25
C ILE A 310 -7.38 13.78 -1.11
N GLY A 311 -7.81 12.53 -0.92
CA GLY A 311 -8.69 12.17 0.18
C GLY A 311 -8.03 12.33 1.54
N SER A 312 -6.86 11.70 1.75
CA SER A 312 -6.23 11.65 3.08
C SER A 312 -5.60 12.97 3.51
N LEU A 313 -4.84 13.63 2.61
CA LEU A 313 -4.13 14.89 2.91
C LEU A 313 -4.95 16.15 2.57
N GLY A 314 -6.08 15.98 1.89
CA GLY A 314 -6.97 17.05 1.46
C GLY A 314 -8.31 16.98 2.18
N THR A 315 -9.28 16.28 1.58
CA THR A 315 -10.67 16.34 2.03
C THR A 315 -10.89 15.87 3.47
N ASN A 316 -10.21 14.79 3.88
CA ASN A 316 -10.29 14.28 5.26
C ASN A 316 -9.71 15.23 6.31
N LEU A 317 -8.91 16.22 5.88
CA LEU A 317 -8.40 17.32 6.71
C LEU A 317 -9.16 18.65 6.49
N GLY A 318 -10.25 18.64 5.71
CA GLY A 318 -11.00 19.84 5.34
C GLY A 318 -10.25 20.78 4.38
N ILE A 319 -9.10 20.39 3.87
CA ILE A 319 -8.24 21.19 2.97
C ILE A 319 -8.81 21.11 1.55
N LYS A 320 -9.06 22.28 0.94
CA LYS A 320 -9.62 22.43 -0.42
C LYS A 320 -8.64 23.12 -1.40
N ASP A 321 -7.41 23.30 -0.97
CA ASP A 321 -6.30 23.81 -1.78
C ASP A 321 -5.50 22.63 -2.36
N LEU A 322 -5.68 22.36 -3.65
CA LEU A 322 -5.04 21.21 -4.31
C LEU A 322 -3.51 21.38 -4.43
N GLU A 323 -3.01 22.59 -4.48
CA GLU A 323 -1.57 22.85 -4.56
C GLU A 323 -0.88 22.57 -3.21
N ALA A 324 -1.55 22.89 -2.10
CA ALA A 324 -1.12 22.49 -0.75
C ALA A 324 -1.13 20.96 -0.59
N VAL A 325 -2.20 20.28 -1.04
CA VAL A 325 -2.27 18.82 -1.06
C VAL A 325 -1.14 18.22 -1.93
N GLY A 326 -0.86 18.85 -3.07
CA GLY A 326 0.26 18.47 -3.95
C GLY A 326 1.61 18.58 -3.24
N ARG A 327 1.87 19.67 -2.51
CA ARG A 327 3.10 19.84 -1.71
C ARG A 327 3.19 18.80 -0.59
N ALA A 328 2.11 18.59 0.16
CA ALA A 328 2.04 17.56 1.20
C ALA A 328 2.34 16.16 0.65
N ASN A 329 1.78 15.81 -0.52
CA ASN A 329 2.07 14.54 -1.19
C ASN A 329 3.56 14.42 -1.62
N MET A 330 4.18 15.50 -2.08
CA MET A 330 5.61 15.53 -2.40
C MET A 330 6.47 15.39 -1.15
N LEU A 331 6.10 16.04 -0.04
CA LEU A 331 6.75 15.88 1.26
C LEU A 331 6.67 14.44 1.76
N CYS A 332 5.55 13.75 1.56
CA CYS A 332 5.46 12.33 1.89
C CYS A 332 6.56 11.54 1.19
N ALA A 333 6.77 11.76 -0.11
CA ALA A 333 7.85 11.09 -0.83
C ALA A 333 9.23 11.52 -0.31
N GLU A 334 9.48 12.82 -0.15
CA GLU A 334 10.76 13.36 0.32
C GLU A 334 11.16 12.83 1.70
N MET A 335 10.19 12.79 2.64
CA MET A 335 10.42 12.41 4.05
C MET A 335 10.28 10.90 4.30
N GLY A 336 9.79 10.14 3.32
CA GLY A 336 9.49 8.72 3.50
C GLY A 336 8.27 8.48 4.39
N LEU A 337 7.21 9.27 4.23
CA LEU A 337 5.92 9.18 4.92
C LEU A 337 4.88 8.51 4.03
N ASP A 338 3.99 7.74 4.62
CA ASP A 338 2.80 7.22 3.93
C ASP A 338 1.69 8.26 3.91
N PRO A 339 1.11 8.63 2.75
CA PRO A 339 0.08 9.65 2.66
C PRO A 339 -1.21 9.32 3.45
N ILE A 340 -1.60 8.04 3.51
CA ILE A 340 -2.79 7.60 4.24
C ILE A 340 -2.54 7.67 5.75
N ALA A 341 -1.41 7.11 6.20
CA ALA A 341 -1.04 7.12 7.62
C ALA A 341 -0.83 8.55 8.14
N THR A 342 -0.18 9.40 7.35
CA THR A 342 0.04 10.82 7.70
C THR A 342 -1.28 11.59 7.73
N GLY A 343 -2.13 11.41 6.71
CA GLY A 343 -3.45 12.04 6.68
C GLY A 343 -4.33 11.62 7.84
N GLY A 344 -4.37 10.32 8.18
CA GLY A 344 -5.11 9.80 9.34
C GLY A 344 -4.60 10.33 10.68
N LEU A 345 -3.28 10.48 10.84
CA LEU A 345 -2.68 11.12 12.01
C LEU A 345 -3.16 12.57 12.17
N PHE A 346 -3.02 13.39 11.12
CA PHE A 346 -3.43 14.80 11.18
C PHE A 346 -4.94 14.94 11.33
N ALA A 347 -5.74 14.06 10.71
CA ALA A 347 -7.20 14.04 10.89
C ALA A 347 -7.59 13.76 12.35
N THR A 348 -6.93 12.79 13.00
CA THR A 348 -7.13 12.49 14.41
C THR A 348 -6.75 13.69 15.30
N ILE A 349 -5.60 14.32 15.06
CA ILE A 349 -5.18 15.50 15.83
C ILE A 349 -6.16 16.66 15.67
N MET A 350 -6.59 16.95 14.44
CA MET A 350 -7.54 18.02 14.15
C MET A 350 -8.91 17.74 14.79
N ASP A 351 -9.35 16.48 14.84
CA ASP A 351 -10.61 16.08 15.50
C ASP A 351 -10.51 16.19 17.04
N LEU A 352 -9.38 15.79 17.63
CA LEU A 352 -9.09 16.00 19.05
C LEU A 352 -9.18 17.49 19.44
N ILE A 353 -8.66 18.37 18.61
CA ILE A 353 -8.72 19.82 18.82
C ILE A 353 -10.15 20.35 18.61
N ASP A 354 -10.83 19.92 17.54
CA ASP A 354 -12.21 20.32 17.22
C ASP A 354 -13.20 19.95 18.34
N LYS A 355 -13.00 18.79 18.97
CA LYS A 355 -13.78 18.31 20.12
C LYS A 355 -13.34 18.92 21.46
N GLY A 356 -12.32 19.76 21.49
CA GLY A 356 -11.82 20.39 22.72
C GLY A 356 -11.09 19.43 23.68
N VAL A 357 -10.69 18.24 23.21
CA VAL A 357 -9.93 17.25 23.99
C VAL A 357 -8.51 17.74 24.24
N VAL A 358 -7.92 18.43 23.28
CA VAL A 358 -6.56 18.97 23.36
C VAL A 358 -6.51 20.39 22.82
N SER A 359 -5.67 21.23 23.43
CA SER A 359 -5.45 22.60 22.96
C SER A 359 -4.48 22.64 21.76
N PRO A 360 -4.71 23.51 20.75
CA PRO A 360 -3.79 23.71 19.63
C PRO A 360 -2.36 24.07 20.06
N GLU A 361 -2.19 24.79 21.18
CA GLU A 361 -0.89 25.21 21.74
C GLU A 361 0.01 24.00 22.08
N GLU A 362 -0.57 22.83 22.36
CA GLU A 362 0.17 21.58 22.63
C GLU A 362 1.06 21.19 21.45
N PHE A 363 0.63 21.50 20.22
CA PHE A 363 1.36 21.19 19.00
C PHE A 363 2.23 22.35 18.49
N LYS A 364 2.09 23.55 19.03
CA LYS A 364 2.76 24.79 18.55
C LYS A 364 2.49 25.07 17.07
N LEU A 365 1.38 24.61 16.57
CA LEU A 365 0.86 24.75 15.21
C LEU A 365 -0.63 25.02 15.28
N GLU A 366 -1.16 25.88 14.44
CA GLU A 366 -2.60 26.14 14.33
C GLU A 366 -3.32 25.01 13.59
N LEU A 367 -3.22 23.79 14.13
CA LEU A 367 -3.86 22.60 13.55
C LEU A 367 -5.38 22.68 13.75
N LYS A 368 -6.10 22.86 12.66
CA LYS A 368 -7.57 22.78 12.57
C LYS A 368 -7.96 22.31 11.19
N PHE A 369 -9.17 21.80 11.04
CA PHE A 369 -9.67 21.42 9.72
C PHE A 369 -9.61 22.61 8.74
N GLY A 370 -9.00 22.38 7.57
CA GLY A 370 -8.75 23.39 6.54
C GLY A 370 -7.41 24.11 6.63
N ALA A 371 -6.60 23.89 7.65
CA ALA A 371 -5.31 24.58 7.86
C ALA A 371 -4.19 23.95 7.00
N ALA A 372 -4.10 24.34 5.73
CA ALA A 372 -3.16 23.81 4.77
C ALA A 372 -1.68 24.07 5.12
N ASP A 373 -1.35 25.31 5.54
CA ASP A 373 0.02 25.66 5.94
C ASP A 373 0.46 24.86 7.15
N ALA A 374 -0.42 24.73 8.16
CA ALA A 374 -0.12 23.97 9.37
C ALA A 374 0.10 22.46 9.10
N LEU A 375 -0.55 21.89 8.08
CA LEU A 375 -0.26 20.53 7.63
C LEU A 375 1.19 20.42 7.10
N VAL A 376 1.57 21.31 6.18
CA VAL A 376 2.89 21.30 5.54
C VAL A 376 3.99 21.51 6.59
N ASP A 377 3.85 22.52 7.46
CA ASP A 377 4.77 22.82 8.55
C ASP A 377 4.87 21.64 9.54
N GLY A 378 3.73 21.02 9.88
CA GLY A 378 3.66 19.87 10.76
C GLY A 378 4.38 18.65 10.21
N MET A 379 4.24 18.38 8.92
CA MET A 379 4.97 17.29 8.24
C MET A 379 6.48 17.53 8.22
N GLU A 380 6.93 18.77 7.97
CA GLU A 380 8.35 19.11 8.03
C GLU A 380 8.92 18.95 9.44
N LEU A 381 8.13 19.29 10.47
CA LEU A 381 8.52 19.10 11.86
C LEU A 381 8.61 17.63 12.28
N MET A 382 7.83 16.73 11.68
CA MET A 382 7.92 15.29 11.94
C MET A 382 9.28 14.71 11.55
N SER A 383 9.98 15.33 10.61
CA SER A 383 11.34 14.94 10.22
C SER A 383 12.40 15.35 11.25
N THR A 384 12.05 16.16 12.25
CA THR A 384 12.97 16.65 13.29
C THR A 384 12.83 15.82 14.57
N LYS A 385 13.94 15.54 15.27
CA LYS A 385 13.94 14.80 16.56
C LYS A 385 13.40 15.62 17.75
N LYS A 386 12.64 16.69 17.52
CA LYS A 386 12.12 17.56 18.57
C LYS A 386 10.87 16.96 19.24
N GLY A 387 10.74 17.09 20.56
CA GLY A 387 9.82 16.37 21.42
C GLY A 387 8.37 16.22 20.94
N TYR A 388 7.66 17.28 20.54
CA TYR A 388 6.28 17.19 20.05
C TYR A 388 6.19 16.55 18.65
N ALA A 389 7.19 16.75 17.79
CA ALA A 389 7.23 16.11 16.47
C ALA A 389 7.37 14.59 16.60
N ARG A 390 8.16 14.13 17.58
CA ARG A 390 8.27 12.70 17.89
C ARG A 390 6.94 12.11 18.40
N ARG A 391 6.18 12.85 19.21
CA ARG A 391 4.84 12.42 19.66
C ARG A 391 3.87 12.29 18.49
N MET A 392 3.80 13.30 17.61
CA MET A 392 2.98 13.23 16.39
C MET A 392 3.34 12.01 15.54
N GLY A 393 4.63 11.69 15.39
CA GLY A 393 5.11 10.55 14.63
C GLY A 393 4.71 9.17 15.18
N ALA A 394 4.18 9.08 16.40
CA ALA A 394 3.71 7.82 16.98
C ALA A 394 2.46 7.23 16.29
N GLY A 395 1.79 8.00 15.43
CA GLY A 395 0.61 7.58 14.69
C GLY A 395 -0.71 8.00 15.33
N GLY A 396 -1.80 7.96 14.55
CA GLY A 396 -3.12 8.46 14.96
C GLY A 396 -3.71 7.71 16.16
N LYS A 397 -3.58 6.38 16.19
CA LYS A 397 -4.05 5.55 17.31
C LYS A 397 -3.41 5.98 18.63
N ALA A 398 -2.08 6.03 18.67
CA ALA A 398 -1.34 6.42 19.86
C ALA A 398 -1.66 7.87 20.29
N MET A 399 -1.90 8.76 19.34
CA MET A 399 -2.34 10.14 19.63
C MET A 399 -3.70 10.16 20.33
N ALA A 400 -4.71 9.46 19.80
CA ALA A 400 -6.03 9.38 20.37
C ALA A 400 -6.02 8.75 21.79
N GLU A 401 -5.30 7.65 21.96
CA GLU A 401 -5.12 6.96 23.23
C GLU A 401 -4.42 7.83 24.29
N ASN A 402 -3.33 8.52 23.92
CA ASN A 402 -2.56 9.39 24.81
C ASN A 402 -3.38 10.59 25.35
N PHE A 403 -4.36 11.06 24.59
CA PHE A 403 -5.28 12.13 25.01
C PHE A 403 -6.61 11.61 25.55
N GLY A 404 -6.77 10.29 25.72
CA GLY A 404 -7.93 9.67 26.35
C GLY A 404 -9.22 9.71 25.50
N ALA A 405 -9.09 9.78 24.17
CA ALA A 405 -10.20 9.78 23.22
C ALA A 405 -9.94 8.79 22.05
N PRO A 406 -9.75 7.48 22.35
CA PRO A 406 -9.43 6.47 21.35
C PRO A 406 -10.51 6.34 20.27
N GLU A 407 -11.76 6.69 20.57
CA GLU A 407 -12.89 6.69 19.64
C GLU A 407 -12.74 7.71 18.48
N LEU A 408 -11.84 8.68 18.58
CA LEU A 408 -11.57 9.65 17.52
C LEU A 408 -10.54 9.15 16.49
N PHE A 409 -9.97 7.98 16.71
CA PHE A 409 -9.10 7.35 15.72
C PHE A 409 -9.92 6.55 14.69
N MET A 410 -10.03 7.05 13.48
CA MET A 410 -10.71 6.37 12.38
C MET A 410 -9.79 5.34 11.72
N GLY A 411 -9.67 4.16 12.34
CA GLY A 411 -8.79 3.09 11.89
C GLY A 411 -9.20 1.70 12.36
N VAL A 412 -8.58 0.67 11.79
CA VAL A 412 -8.78 -0.75 12.12
C VAL A 412 -7.42 -1.39 12.36
N LYS A 413 -7.32 -2.23 13.41
CA LYS A 413 -6.07 -2.91 13.76
C LYS A 413 -4.86 -1.95 13.91
N GLY A 414 -5.10 -0.70 14.32
CA GLY A 414 -4.05 0.32 14.52
C GLY A 414 -3.62 1.10 13.28
N ALA A 415 -4.13 0.78 12.10
CA ALA A 415 -3.89 1.53 10.87
C ALA A 415 -5.11 2.39 10.48
N PRO A 416 -4.93 3.64 9.98
CA PRO A 416 -6.05 4.49 9.58
C PRO A 416 -6.71 4.01 8.30
N LEU A 417 -8.01 4.34 8.14
CA LEU A 417 -8.77 3.99 6.94
C LEU A 417 -8.24 4.72 5.70
N ALA A 418 -8.20 3.99 4.59
CA ALA A 418 -8.07 4.59 3.27
C ALA A 418 -9.28 5.49 2.95
N SER A 419 -9.11 6.44 2.03
CA SER A 419 -10.06 7.54 1.78
C SER A 419 -11.36 7.12 1.07
N PHE A 420 -12.06 6.14 1.65
CA PHE A 420 -13.43 5.78 1.30
C PHE A 420 -14.26 5.68 2.58
N ASP A 421 -15.40 6.34 2.62
CA ASP A 421 -16.29 6.23 3.78
C ASP A 421 -17.08 4.90 3.71
N PRO A 422 -16.88 3.99 4.67
CA PRO A 422 -17.49 2.66 4.65
C PRO A 422 -19.01 2.68 4.84
N ARG A 423 -19.61 3.79 5.25
CA ARG A 423 -21.07 3.95 5.30
C ARG A 423 -21.69 4.02 3.91
N ALA A 424 -20.93 4.53 2.94
CA ALA A 424 -21.41 4.70 1.58
C ALA A 424 -21.01 3.54 0.63
N ILE A 425 -20.26 2.54 1.10
CA ILE A 425 -19.78 1.40 0.30
C ILE A 425 -19.58 0.17 1.20
N GLN A 426 -20.60 -0.69 1.25
CA GLN A 426 -20.71 -1.76 2.24
C GLN A 426 -19.66 -2.86 2.09
N GLY A 427 -19.39 -3.33 0.87
CA GLY A 427 -18.40 -4.39 0.64
C GLY A 427 -16.98 -3.92 0.97
N LEU A 428 -16.62 -2.68 0.61
CA LEU A 428 -15.31 -2.14 0.98
C LEU A 428 -15.20 -1.91 2.50
N GLY A 429 -16.31 -1.56 3.18
CA GLY A 429 -16.38 -1.48 4.65
C GLY A 429 -16.07 -2.83 5.30
N LEU A 430 -16.67 -3.92 4.82
CA LEU A 430 -16.38 -5.27 5.29
C LEU A 430 -14.92 -5.65 5.01
N HIS A 431 -14.39 -5.30 3.84
CA HIS A 431 -12.97 -5.50 3.55
C HIS A 431 -12.07 -4.76 4.53
N PHE A 432 -12.36 -3.51 4.86
CA PHE A 432 -11.55 -2.73 5.82
C PHE A 432 -11.54 -3.37 7.22
N ALA A 433 -12.66 -3.89 7.68
CA ALA A 433 -12.75 -4.59 8.96
C ALA A 433 -11.92 -5.88 8.97
N THR A 434 -11.99 -6.67 7.89
CA THR A 434 -11.44 -8.04 7.82
C THR A 434 -10.04 -8.15 7.20
N CYS A 435 -9.46 -7.05 6.70
CA CYS A 435 -8.15 -7.06 6.07
C CYS A 435 -7.03 -7.37 7.08
N ASN A 436 -6.17 -8.34 6.74
CA ASN A 436 -5.09 -8.79 7.61
C ASN A 436 -4.04 -7.71 7.89
N GLN A 437 -3.80 -6.80 6.94
CA GLN A 437 -2.81 -5.72 7.05
C GLN A 437 -3.39 -4.39 7.58
N GLY A 438 -4.65 -4.39 8.02
CA GLY A 438 -5.41 -3.20 8.36
C GLY A 438 -6.21 -2.65 7.15
N PRO A 439 -6.93 -1.50 7.28
CA PRO A 439 -7.97 -1.08 6.35
C PRO A 439 -7.40 -0.47 5.05
N HIS A 440 -6.65 -1.25 4.29
CA HIS A 440 -5.97 -0.82 3.07
C HIS A 440 -6.75 -1.26 1.83
N HIS A 441 -7.24 -0.31 1.03
CA HIS A 441 -8.09 -0.55 -0.15
C HIS A 441 -7.48 -1.46 -1.22
N ALA A 442 -6.14 -1.61 -1.26
CA ALA A 442 -5.46 -2.33 -2.34
C ALA A 442 -5.52 -3.85 -2.25
N TYR A 443 -6.07 -4.41 -1.16
CA TYR A 443 -6.15 -5.86 -0.94
C TYR A 443 -7.58 -6.44 -1.07
N GLY A 444 -8.56 -5.59 -1.43
CA GLY A 444 -9.94 -5.98 -1.68
C GLY A 444 -10.64 -4.91 -2.49
N TYR A 445 -10.53 -4.97 -3.80
CA TYR A 445 -10.96 -3.95 -4.77
C TYR A 445 -12.47 -3.96 -5.06
N THR A 446 -13.33 -4.19 -4.06
CA THR A 446 -14.78 -4.26 -4.27
C THR A 446 -15.38 -3.02 -4.93
N PHE A 447 -14.75 -1.84 -4.76
CA PHE A 447 -15.18 -0.60 -5.39
C PHE A 447 -15.17 -0.65 -6.94
N ILE A 448 -14.46 -1.62 -7.53
CA ILE A 448 -14.50 -1.85 -8.99
C ILE A 448 -15.94 -2.19 -9.43
N ASP A 449 -16.65 -2.96 -8.63
CA ASP A 449 -18.04 -3.32 -8.90
C ASP A 449 -19.05 -2.40 -8.20
N GLU A 450 -18.76 -1.96 -6.98
CA GLU A 450 -19.68 -1.14 -6.19
C GLU A 450 -19.73 0.34 -6.62
N LEU A 451 -18.63 0.88 -7.20
CA LEU A 451 -18.54 2.27 -7.64
C LEU A 451 -18.43 2.38 -9.16
N LEU A 452 -17.56 1.56 -9.78
CA LEU A 452 -17.22 1.70 -11.20
C LEU A 452 -18.06 0.79 -12.10
N ASN A 453 -18.77 -0.19 -11.55
CA ASN A 453 -19.62 -1.14 -12.28
C ASN A 453 -18.90 -1.86 -13.43
N VAL A 454 -17.63 -2.25 -13.22
CA VAL A 454 -16.77 -2.78 -14.29
C VAL A 454 -17.15 -4.23 -14.66
N HIS A 455 -17.36 -5.08 -13.66
CA HIS A 455 -17.67 -6.51 -13.88
C HIS A 455 -19.11 -6.85 -13.51
N ASN A 456 -19.60 -6.24 -12.44
CA ASN A 456 -20.97 -6.38 -11.94
C ASN A 456 -21.52 -4.98 -11.63
N ASN A 457 -22.82 -4.81 -11.79
CA ASN A 457 -23.51 -3.57 -11.41
C ASN A 457 -24.14 -3.80 -10.04
N LEU A 458 -23.40 -3.47 -8.98
CA LEU A 458 -23.82 -3.67 -7.59
C LEU A 458 -24.20 -2.35 -6.94
N ASP A 459 -25.31 -2.35 -6.22
CA ASP A 459 -25.67 -1.22 -5.36
C ASP A 459 -24.64 -1.17 -4.19
N PRO A 460 -23.96 -0.04 -3.98
CA PRO A 460 -22.95 0.07 -2.92
C PRO A 460 -23.55 0.02 -1.50
N TRP A 461 -24.85 0.25 -1.33
CA TRP A 461 -25.54 0.28 -0.03
C TRP A 461 -26.17 -1.04 0.38
N GLU A 462 -26.44 -1.92 -0.59
CA GLU A 462 -26.95 -3.26 -0.32
C GLU A 462 -25.85 -4.17 0.24
N ILE A 463 -26.24 -5.12 1.13
CA ILE A 463 -25.28 -6.04 1.76
C ILE A 463 -25.31 -7.45 1.16
N GLU A 464 -26.39 -7.80 0.43
CA GLU A 464 -26.53 -9.12 -0.18
C GLU A 464 -25.41 -9.37 -1.20
N GLY A 465 -24.77 -10.55 -1.11
CA GLY A 465 -23.64 -10.94 -1.96
C GLY A 465 -22.30 -10.24 -1.65
N LYS A 466 -22.26 -9.25 -0.76
CA LYS A 466 -21.01 -8.55 -0.41
C LYS A 466 -19.99 -9.44 0.33
N PRO A 467 -20.39 -10.31 1.27
CA PRO A 467 -19.44 -11.22 1.92
C PRO A 467 -18.67 -12.11 0.94
N GLU A 468 -19.36 -12.68 -0.05
CA GLU A 468 -18.72 -13.48 -1.11
C GLU A 468 -17.81 -12.63 -1.99
N LEU A 469 -18.30 -11.47 -2.42
CA LEU A 469 -17.55 -10.52 -3.23
C LEU A 469 -16.23 -10.10 -2.54
N VAL A 470 -16.29 -9.79 -1.25
CA VAL A 470 -15.11 -9.41 -0.46
C VAL A 470 -14.09 -10.55 -0.42
N LYS A 471 -14.55 -11.78 -0.12
CA LYS A 471 -13.69 -12.97 -0.15
C LYS A 471 -13.03 -13.13 -1.52
N GLU A 472 -13.81 -13.06 -2.60
CA GLU A 472 -13.29 -13.23 -3.97
C GLU A 472 -12.21 -12.19 -4.29
N TYR A 473 -12.47 -10.91 -4.05
CA TYR A 473 -11.47 -9.85 -4.32
C TYR A 473 -10.22 -9.97 -3.46
N GLN A 474 -10.33 -10.41 -2.22
CA GLN A 474 -9.19 -10.66 -1.35
C GLN A 474 -8.32 -11.81 -1.91
N ASP A 475 -8.94 -12.90 -2.36
CA ASP A 475 -8.22 -14.04 -2.95
C ASP A 475 -7.60 -13.66 -4.30
N VAL A 476 -8.36 -12.99 -5.17
CA VAL A 476 -7.87 -12.46 -6.46
C VAL A 476 -6.66 -11.55 -6.27
N THR A 477 -6.74 -10.59 -5.34
CA THR A 477 -5.63 -9.66 -5.10
C THR A 477 -4.41 -10.38 -4.53
N ALA A 478 -4.57 -11.36 -3.65
CA ALA A 478 -3.47 -12.16 -3.14
C ALA A 478 -2.74 -12.92 -4.26
N VAL A 479 -3.47 -13.48 -5.23
CA VAL A 479 -2.87 -14.11 -6.42
C VAL A 479 -2.15 -13.11 -7.30
N MET A 480 -2.80 -11.99 -7.65
CA MET A 480 -2.20 -10.97 -8.51
C MET A 480 -0.92 -10.40 -7.89
N ASP A 481 -0.94 -10.18 -6.59
CA ASP A 481 0.18 -9.72 -5.80
C ASP A 481 1.32 -10.77 -5.80
N SER A 482 0.99 -12.05 -5.78
CA SER A 482 1.98 -13.14 -5.81
C SER A 482 2.56 -13.37 -7.20
N LEU A 483 1.80 -13.09 -8.25
CA LEU A 483 2.27 -13.13 -9.63
C LEU A 483 3.10 -11.88 -10.03
N GLY A 484 2.98 -10.78 -9.28
CA GLY A 484 3.67 -9.52 -9.52
C GLY A 484 2.90 -8.50 -10.35
N PHE A 485 1.60 -8.71 -10.59
CA PHE A 485 0.74 -7.80 -11.34
C PHE A 485 0.32 -6.55 -10.57
N CYS A 486 0.01 -5.49 -11.31
CA CYS A 486 -0.68 -4.33 -10.79
C CYS A 486 -2.19 -4.57 -10.75
N ASN A 487 -2.82 -4.41 -9.58
CA ASN A 487 -4.25 -4.65 -9.39
C ASN A 487 -5.15 -3.64 -10.16
N TRP A 488 -4.61 -2.50 -10.62
CA TRP A 488 -5.33 -1.57 -11.49
C TRP A 488 -5.73 -2.17 -12.84
N LEU A 489 -5.12 -3.28 -13.24
CA LEU A 489 -5.54 -4.04 -14.44
C LEU A 489 -6.97 -4.58 -14.32
N LEU A 490 -7.46 -4.83 -13.11
CA LEU A 490 -8.85 -5.25 -12.86
C LEU A 490 -9.89 -4.20 -13.28
N MET A 491 -9.50 -2.95 -13.49
CA MET A 491 -10.41 -1.92 -14.05
C MET A 491 -10.74 -2.11 -15.54
N GLY A 492 -10.08 -3.01 -16.23
CA GLY A 492 -10.37 -3.32 -17.64
C GLY A 492 -10.34 -4.82 -17.96
N LEU A 493 -9.93 -5.66 -16.99
CA LEU A 493 -9.71 -7.09 -17.18
C LEU A 493 -10.35 -7.91 -16.05
N LYS A 494 -10.96 -9.03 -16.39
CA LYS A 494 -11.41 -10.03 -15.41
C LYS A 494 -10.21 -10.90 -14.98
N PHE A 495 -10.28 -11.46 -13.76
CA PHE A 495 -9.24 -12.35 -13.23
C PHE A 495 -8.85 -13.48 -14.19
N THR A 496 -9.81 -14.09 -14.87
CA THR A 496 -9.57 -15.16 -15.83
C THR A 496 -8.65 -14.77 -17.00
N ASN A 497 -8.48 -13.47 -17.29
CA ASN A 497 -7.59 -12.99 -18.33
C ASN A 497 -6.10 -13.15 -18.00
N PHE A 498 -5.75 -13.28 -16.70
CA PHE A 498 -4.37 -13.42 -16.26
C PHE A 498 -3.84 -14.86 -16.37
N VAL A 499 -4.73 -15.85 -16.36
CA VAL A 499 -4.40 -17.29 -16.41
C VAL A 499 -3.56 -17.66 -17.65
N PRO A 500 -3.91 -17.24 -18.88
CA PRO A 500 -3.09 -17.56 -20.05
C PRO A 500 -1.66 -17.01 -20.00
N MET A 501 -1.43 -15.80 -19.47
CA MET A 501 -0.08 -15.25 -19.29
C MET A 501 0.70 -16.03 -18.25
N THR A 502 0.07 -16.35 -17.11
CA THR A 502 0.68 -17.15 -16.05
C THR A 502 1.15 -18.51 -16.60
N ASN A 503 0.28 -19.21 -17.31
CA ASN A 503 0.60 -20.51 -17.90
C ASN A 503 1.69 -20.43 -18.99
N ALA A 504 1.69 -19.37 -19.78
CA ALA A 504 2.72 -19.17 -20.82
C ALA A 504 4.12 -18.92 -20.22
N VAL A 505 4.19 -18.18 -19.12
CA VAL A 505 5.47 -17.90 -18.45
C VAL A 505 5.97 -19.12 -17.68
N LEU A 506 5.10 -19.79 -16.91
CA LEU A 506 5.48 -20.88 -16.01
C LEU A 506 5.51 -22.26 -16.68
N GLY A 507 4.96 -22.42 -17.89
CA GLY A 507 4.80 -23.72 -18.53
C GLY A 507 3.77 -24.62 -17.84
N THR A 508 2.80 -24.04 -17.14
CA THR A 508 1.77 -24.73 -16.36
C THR A 508 0.44 -24.79 -17.10
N GLN A 509 -0.56 -25.43 -16.46
CA GLN A 509 -1.93 -25.53 -16.96
C GLN A 509 -2.94 -25.15 -15.88
N TYR A 510 -2.64 -24.13 -15.07
CA TYR A 510 -3.56 -23.63 -14.05
C TYR A 510 -4.91 -23.25 -14.67
N LYS A 511 -5.97 -23.55 -13.92
CA LYS A 511 -7.29 -22.96 -14.09
C LYS A 511 -7.43 -21.78 -13.13
N ALA A 512 -8.43 -20.93 -13.34
CA ALA A 512 -8.69 -19.82 -12.42
C ALA A 512 -8.93 -20.28 -10.98
N ALA A 513 -9.65 -21.41 -10.80
CA ALA A 513 -9.92 -21.98 -9.49
C ALA A 513 -8.63 -22.40 -8.74
N ASP A 514 -7.66 -22.99 -9.45
CA ASP A 514 -6.39 -23.42 -8.85
C ASP A 514 -5.62 -22.21 -8.30
N LEU A 515 -5.61 -21.11 -9.05
CA LEU A 515 -4.98 -19.86 -8.61
C LEU A 515 -5.74 -19.20 -7.44
N LEU A 516 -7.09 -19.23 -7.45
CA LEU A 516 -7.88 -18.69 -6.34
C LEU A 516 -7.64 -19.45 -5.04
N GLU A 517 -7.42 -20.77 -5.11
CA GLU A 517 -7.04 -21.57 -3.92
C GLU A 517 -5.68 -21.12 -3.35
N VAL A 518 -4.73 -20.76 -4.22
CA VAL A 518 -3.47 -20.14 -3.76
C VAL A 518 -3.74 -18.81 -3.04
N GLY A 519 -4.62 -17.97 -3.57
CA GLY A 519 -5.00 -16.71 -2.92
C GLY A 519 -5.64 -16.92 -1.56
N GLU A 520 -6.56 -17.87 -1.47
CA GLU A 520 -7.20 -18.25 -0.21
C GLU A 520 -6.18 -18.80 0.82
N ARG A 521 -5.22 -19.63 0.37
CA ARG A 521 -4.12 -20.13 1.20
C ARG A 521 -3.29 -19.00 1.79
N ILE A 522 -2.90 -18.03 0.97
CA ILE A 522 -2.11 -16.87 1.42
C ILE A 522 -2.89 -16.04 2.45
N TRP A 523 -4.18 -15.80 2.19
CA TRP A 523 -5.03 -15.03 3.10
C TRP A 523 -5.18 -15.71 4.46
N ASN A 524 -5.34 -17.04 4.47
CA ASN A 524 -5.41 -17.81 5.71
C ASN A 524 -4.04 -17.87 6.44
N LEU A 525 -2.93 -17.95 5.71
CA LEU A 525 -1.59 -17.91 6.31
C LEU A 525 -1.34 -16.59 7.05
N GLU A 526 -1.71 -15.45 6.43
CA GLU A 526 -1.65 -14.14 7.08
C GLU A 526 -2.56 -14.06 8.31
N ARG A 527 -3.76 -14.66 8.23
CA ARG A 527 -4.70 -14.72 9.36
C ARG A 527 -4.13 -15.52 10.52
N LEU A 528 -3.49 -16.66 10.26
CA LEU A 528 -2.81 -17.47 11.28
C LEU A 528 -1.66 -16.71 11.94
N PHE A 529 -0.84 -16.02 11.16
CA PHE A 529 0.23 -15.18 11.72
C PHE A 529 -0.33 -14.11 12.66
N ASN A 530 -1.38 -13.41 12.25
CA ASN A 530 -2.05 -12.41 13.06
C ASN A 530 -2.68 -13.01 14.33
N GLY A 531 -3.30 -14.19 14.22
CA GLY A 531 -3.84 -14.90 15.38
C GLY A 531 -2.76 -15.18 16.44
N LYS A 532 -1.58 -15.65 16.01
CA LYS A 532 -0.41 -15.82 16.87
C LYS A 532 0.14 -14.50 17.43
N ALA A 533 -0.02 -13.39 16.71
CA ALA A 533 0.32 -12.05 17.17
C ALA A 533 -0.73 -11.45 18.13
N GLY A 534 -1.81 -12.18 18.44
CA GLY A 534 -2.85 -11.79 19.40
C GLY A 534 -4.11 -11.17 18.80
N PHE A 535 -4.26 -11.12 17.48
CA PHE A 535 -5.49 -10.64 16.83
C PHE A 535 -6.59 -11.70 16.87
N THR A 536 -7.82 -11.24 17.10
CA THR A 536 -9.04 -12.06 17.17
C THR A 536 -10.11 -11.56 16.21
N GLY A 537 -11.29 -12.16 16.20
CA GLY A 537 -12.46 -11.65 15.49
C GLY A 537 -12.96 -10.30 16.02
N GLU A 538 -12.66 -9.96 17.27
CA GLU A 538 -13.03 -8.65 17.85
C GLU A 538 -12.28 -7.48 17.18
N ASP A 539 -11.13 -7.75 16.57
CA ASP A 539 -10.38 -6.76 15.80
C ASP A 539 -10.94 -6.53 14.39
N ASP A 540 -11.87 -7.38 13.94
CA ASP A 540 -12.52 -7.28 12.63
C ASP A 540 -13.74 -6.35 12.70
N ARG A 541 -13.54 -5.13 13.21
CA ARG A 541 -14.60 -4.13 13.38
C ARG A 541 -14.18 -2.76 12.87
N LEU A 542 -15.15 -1.97 12.48
CA LEU A 542 -14.97 -0.55 12.20
C LEU A 542 -15.17 0.28 13.49
N PRO A 543 -14.60 1.49 13.59
CA PRO A 543 -14.96 2.46 14.63
C PRO A 543 -16.46 2.75 14.68
N ASP A 544 -16.98 3.00 15.88
CA ASP A 544 -18.41 3.20 16.14
C ASP A 544 -19.01 4.35 15.31
N ARG A 545 -18.22 5.38 14.97
CA ARG A 545 -18.62 6.45 14.02
C ARG A 545 -19.20 5.91 12.72
N PHE A 546 -18.74 4.77 12.22
CA PHE A 546 -19.24 4.20 10.96
C PHE A 546 -20.44 3.29 11.12
N THR A 547 -20.60 2.65 12.28
CA THR A 547 -21.67 1.67 12.54
C THR A 547 -22.83 2.23 13.30
N GLU A 548 -22.64 3.35 14.03
CA GLU A 548 -23.64 3.93 14.90
C GLU A 548 -24.06 5.36 14.50
N GLU A 549 -23.20 6.12 13.79
CA GLU A 549 -23.50 7.49 13.39
C GLU A 549 -23.90 7.55 11.91
N PRO A 550 -25.19 7.72 11.57
CA PRO A 550 -25.61 7.88 10.17
C PRO A 550 -25.01 9.14 9.55
N LEU A 551 -24.72 9.09 8.24
CA LEU A 551 -24.33 10.28 7.50
C LEU A 551 -25.45 11.31 7.55
N ALA A 552 -25.12 12.53 7.99
CA ALA A 552 -26.08 13.58 8.24
C ALA A 552 -26.61 14.26 6.97
N ASP A 553 -25.87 14.19 5.87
CA ASP A 553 -26.22 14.84 4.60
C ASP A 553 -25.57 14.14 3.40
N GLY A 554 -25.93 14.61 2.19
CA GLY A 554 -25.31 14.19 0.95
C GLY A 554 -25.93 12.94 0.30
N PRO A 555 -25.27 12.37 -0.73
CA PRO A 555 -25.85 11.26 -1.49
C PRO A 555 -26.08 9.98 -0.69
N ALA A 556 -25.34 9.78 0.39
CA ALA A 556 -25.45 8.62 1.28
C ALA A 556 -26.08 9.00 2.65
N GLU A 557 -26.91 10.05 2.69
CA GLU A 557 -27.63 10.48 3.90
C GLU A 557 -28.39 9.32 4.55
N GLY A 558 -28.29 9.19 5.88
CA GLY A 558 -28.93 8.14 6.67
C GLY A 558 -28.23 6.78 6.65
N GLN A 559 -27.20 6.58 5.81
CA GLN A 559 -26.46 5.31 5.76
C GLN A 559 -25.50 5.16 6.93
N ILE A 560 -25.40 3.93 7.44
CA ILE A 560 -24.35 3.43 8.34
C ILE A 560 -23.66 2.24 7.70
N SER A 561 -22.51 1.86 8.21
CA SER A 561 -21.85 0.63 7.78
C SER A 561 -22.47 -0.59 8.47
N ARG A 562 -22.91 -1.55 7.69
CA ARG A 562 -23.57 -2.77 8.14
C ARG A 562 -22.61 -3.95 8.27
N VAL A 563 -21.34 -3.69 8.58
CA VAL A 563 -20.32 -4.73 8.79
C VAL A 563 -20.75 -5.77 9.82
N PRO A 564 -21.36 -5.44 10.97
CA PRO A 564 -21.79 -6.44 11.94
C PRO A 564 -22.80 -7.47 11.38
N GLU A 565 -23.63 -7.08 10.39
CA GLU A 565 -24.59 -7.97 9.75
C GLU A 565 -23.93 -8.88 8.71
N MET A 566 -22.86 -8.40 8.05
CA MET A 566 -22.16 -9.12 6.99
C MET A 566 -21.08 -10.08 7.51
N LEU A 567 -20.47 -9.75 8.65
CA LEU A 567 -19.29 -10.44 9.19
C LEU A 567 -19.50 -11.95 9.43
N PRO A 568 -20.62 -12.41 10.05
CA PRO A 568 -20.86 -13.83 10.25
C PRO A 568 -20.89 -14.62 8.93
N LYS A 569 -21.52 -14.05 7.89
CA LYS A 569 -21.61 -14.67 6.57
C LYS A 569 -20.23 -14.69 5.86
N TYR A 570 -19.43 -13.66 6.04
CA TYR A 570 -18.07 -13.63 5.53
C TYR A 570 -17.21 -14.74 6.17
N TYR A 571 -17.31 -14.95 7.49
CA TYR A 571 -16.59 -16.03 8.17
C TYR A 571 -17.04 -17.41 7.66
N GLU A 572 -18.35 -17.60 7.41
CA GLU A 572 -18.86 -18.83 6.81
C GLU A 572 -18.22 -19.10 5.45
N PHE A 573 -18.19 -18.10 4.53
CA PHE A 573 -17.54 -18.22 3.22
C PHE A 573 -16.04 -18.46 3.29
N ARG A 574 -15.36 -17.92 4.32
CA ARG A 574 -13.95 -18.19 4.60
C ARG A 574 -13.69 -19.58 5.18
N GLY A 575 -14.72 -20.30 5.64
CA GLY A 575 -14.56 -21.54 6.40
C GLY A 575 -13.93 -21.28 7.77
N TRP A 576 -14.28 -20.15 8.40
CA TRP A 576 -13.82 -19.76 9.74
C TRP A 576 -14.89 -20.00 10.79
N THR A 577 -14.52 -20.02 12.07
CA THR A 577 -15.46 -20.04 13.21
C THR A 577 -16.13 -18.68 13.38
N GLU A 578 -17.10 -18.57 14.28
CA GLU A 578 -17.76 -17.31 14.64
C GLU A 578 -16.78 -16.30 15.26
N GLU A 579 -15.69 -16.78 15.85
CA GLU A 579 -14.61 -15.98 16.40
C GLU A 579 -13.57 -15.56 15.33
N GLY A 580 -13.80 -15.89 14.06
CA GLY A 580 -12.92 -15.53 12.95
C GLY A 580 -11.63 -16.38 12.88
N VAL A 581 -11.64 -17.59 13.41
CA VAL A 581 -10.50 -18.52 13.36
C VAL A 581 -10.69 -19.52 12.22
N PRO A 582 -9.70 -19.75 11.35
CA PRO A 582 -9.78 -20.78 10.32
C PRO A 582 -10.09 -22.15 10.90
N ARG A 583 -11.09 -22.88 10.34
CA ARG A 583 -11.48 -24.21 10.80
C ARG A 583 -10.44 -25.26 10.41
N PRO A 584 -10.30 -26.36 11.17
CA PRO A 584 -9.34 -27.43 10.85
C PRO A 584 -9.50 -27.98 9.42
N GLU A 585 -10.73 -28.14 8.94
CA GLU A 585 -11.03 -28.63 7.60
C GLU A 585 -10.54 -27.66 6.51
N THR A 586 -10.64 -26.35 6.76
CA THR A 586 -10.12 -25.30 5.87
C THR A 586 -8.60 -25.36 5.84
N LEU A 587 -7.95 -25.48 7.00
CA LEU A 587 -6.50 -25.59 7.10
C LEU A 587 -5.97 -26.86 6.42
N GLN A 588 -6.65 -28.00 6.60
CA GLN A 588 -6.31 -29.25 5.92
C GLN A 588 -6.39 -29.13 4.41
N ARG A 589 -7.51 -28.63 3.89
CA ARG A 589 -7.69 -28.41 2.44
C ARG A 589 -6.61 -27.50 1.85
N LEU A 590 -6.16 -26.50 2.59
CA LEU A 590 -5.15 -25.52 2.16
C LEU A 590 -3.70 -25.95 2.47
N GLY A 591 -3.48 -27.08 3.16
CA GLY A 591 -2.14 -27.55 3.57
C GLY A 591 -1.48 -26.65 4.61
N LEU A 592 -2.25 -26.16 5.58
CA LEU A 592 -1.81 -25.22 6.63
C LEU A 592 -1.92 -25.80 8.04
N GLU A 593 -2.23 -27.12 8.21
CA GLU A 593 -2.52 -27.76 9.51
C GLU A 593 -1.36 -27.62 10.52
N GLY A 594 -0.13 -27.66 10.05
CA GLY A 594 1.06 -27.53 10.89
C GLY A 594 1.37 -26.11 11.36
N LEU A 595 0.58 -25.12 10.93
CA LEU A 595 0.80 -23.71 11.22
C LEU A 595 -0.26 -23.10 12.14
N ALA A 596 -1.26 -23.88 12.58
CA ALA A 596 -2.32 -23.43 13.49
C ALA A 596 -1.83 -23.25 14.93
#